data_96342e433634e6f1309eb1bef261f092
#
_entry.id   96342e433634e6f1309eb1bef261f092
#
_cell.length_a   1.000
_cell.length_b   1.000
_cell.length_c   1.000
_cell.angle_alpha   90.00
_cell.angle_beta   90.00
_cell.angle_gamma   90.00
#
_symmetry.space_group_name_H-M   'P 1'
#
loop_
_entity.id
_entity.type
_entity.pdbx_description
1 polymer ?
#
loop_
_entity_poly.entity_id
_entity_poly.type
_entity_poly.pdbx_seq_one_letter_code
_entity_poly.pdbx_strand_id
1 'polypeptide(L)'
;LVERTAIPVQNALRDAGVSASELTKVLLVGGSTRIPAVQDKVRQLTGKEPSKSLNPDECVAIGASIQGGKLAGDAAAGDILLLDVTPLSLSIETMGGVATRLIERNTTIPAKKSEVFSTAADNQSAVDIRVVQGERQFARDNKLLGEFRLDGIAPAPVSYTHLTLPTNRE
;
A
#
# COMPACT_ATOMS: atom_id res chain seq x y z
N LEU A 1 17.17 -6.52 -18.95
CA LEU A 1 16.67 -6.69 -17.56
C LEU A 1 16.93 -5.44 -16.73
N VAL A 2 18.16 -4.92 -16.68
CA VAL A 2 18.53 -3.74 -15.85
C VAL A 2 17.71 -2.51 -16.24
N GLU A 3 17.47 -2.23 -17.53
CA GLU A 3 16.63 -1.11 -17.96
C GLU A 3 15.20 -1.15 -17.38
N ARG A 4 14.65 -2.34 -17.20
CA ARG A 4 13.30 -2.50 -16.62
C ARG A 4 13.24 -2.08 -15.15
N THR A 5 14.37 -2.08 -14.44
CA THR A 5 14.43 -1.64 -13.03
C THR A 5 14.40 -0.12 -12.89
N ALA A 6 14.65 0.63 -13.97
CA ALA A 6 14.56 2.09 -13.96
C ALA A 6 13.13 2.59 -13.75
N ILE A 7 12.14 1.88 -14.31
CA ILE A 7 10.73 2.28 -14.26
C ILE A 7 10.20 2.39 -12.81
N PRO A 8 10.38 1.37 -11.92
CA PRO A 8 9.97 1.50 -10.53
C PRO A 8 10.65 2.65 -9.79
N VAL A 9 11.94 2.90 -10.05
CA VAL A 9 12.69 4.00 -9.42
C VAL A 9 12.10 5.35 -9.82
N GLN A 10 11.87 5.56 -11.12
CA GLN A 10 11.26 6.79 -11.64
C GLN A 10 9.85 6.99 -11.10
N ASN A 11 9.05 5.92 -11.03
CA ASN A 11 7.71 5.97 -10.45
C ASN A 11 7.74 6.35 -8.97
N ALA A 12 8.65 5.77 -8.19
CA ALA A 12 8.79 6.08 -6.77
C ALA A 12 9.18 7.55 -6.54
N LEU A 13 10.12 8.08 -7.31
CA LEU A 13 10.50 9.50 -7.24
C LEU A 13 9.33 10.42 -7.59
N ARG A 14 8.61 10.10 -8.67
CA ARG A 14 7.43 10.85 -9.09
C ARG A 14 6.32 10.82 -8.03
N ASP A 15 6.01 9.65 -7.49
CA ASP A 15 4.97 9.46 -6.49
C ASP A 15 5.31 10.18 -5.18
N ALA A 16 6.59 10.25 -4.83
CA ALA A 16 7.08 11.02 -3.68
C ALA A 16 7.15 12.53 -3.94
N GLY A 17 7.03 12.98 -5.19
CA GLY A 17 7.23 14.38 -5.57
C GLY A 17 8.66 14.88 -5.35
N VAL A 18 9.66 13.97 -5.37
CA VAL A 18 11.05 14.25 -5.06
C VAL A 18 11.90 14.10 -6.32
N SER A 19 12.76 15.06 -6.59
CA SER A 19 13.76 14.96 -7.65
C SER A 19 14.98 14.14 -7.21
N ALA A 20 15.68 13.57 -8.18
CA ALA A 20 16.90 12.78 -7.89
C ALA A 20 17.98 13.62 -7.16
N SER A 21 18.04 14.94 -7.40
CA SER A 21 18.97 15.85 -6.74
C SER A 21 18.68 16.05 -5.25
N GLU A 22 17.42 15.96 -4.82
CA GLU A 22 16.99 16.10 -3.44
C GLU A 22 17.24 14.87 -2.58
N LEU A 23 17.57 13.73 -3.19
CA LEU A 23 17.92 12.53 -2.44
C LEU A 23 19.15 12.80 -1.55
N THR A 24 19.03 12.57 -0.26
CA THR A 24 20.15 12.71 0.68
C THR A 24 21.14 11.55 0.53
N LYS A 25 20.63 10.32 0.40
CA LYS A 25 21.40 9.09 0.32
C LYS A 25 20.73 8.07 -0.59
N VAL A 26 21.53 7.25 -1.26
CA VAL A 26 21.08 6.09 -2.03
C VAL A 26 21.66 4.85 -1.40
N LEU A 27 20.80 3.94 -0.96
CA LEU A 27 21.17 2.67 -0.35
C LEU A 27 20.84 1.53 -1.30
N LEU A 28 21.75 0.57 -1.41
CA LEU A 28 21.54 -0.65 -2.18
C LEU A 28 21.29 -1.81 -1.21
N VAL A 29 20.16 -2.49 -1.37
CA VAL A 29 19.74 -3.60 -0.53
C VAL A 29 19.42 -4.82 -1.39
N GLY A 30 19.80 -6.00 -0.90
CA GLY A 30 19.64 -7.27 -1.59
C GLY A 30 20.82 -7.63 -2.48
N GLY A 31 21.13 -8.94 -2.57
CA GLY A 31 22.29 -9.47 -3.27
C GLY A 31 22.42 -9.07 -4.74
N SER A 32 21.29 -8.91 -5.46
CA SER A 32 21.26 -8.50 -6.87
C SER A 32 21.85 -7.10 -7.10
N THR A 33 21.88 -6.25 -6.08
CA THR A 33 22.49 -4.91 -6.16
C THR A 33 24.01 -4.92 -6.19
N ARG A 34 24.64 -6.08 -5.99
CA ARG A 34 26.08 -6.28 -6.19
C ARG A 34 26.48 -6.30 -7.67
N ILE A 35 25.53 -6.50 -8.59
CA ILE A 35 25.77 -6.51 -10.02
C ILE A 35 26.22 -5.11 -10.47
N PRO A 36 27.43 -4.97 -11.07
CA PRO A 36 27.95 -3.66 -11.47
C PRO A 36 26.99 -2.85 -12.37
N ALA A 37 26.36 -3.50 -13.34
CA ALA A 37 25.41 -2.84 -14.24
C ALA A 37 24.18 -2.27 -13.48
N VAL A 38 23.75 -2.85 -12.37
CA VAL A 38 22.69 -2.30 -11.51
C VAL A 38 23.20 -1.05 -10.79
N GLN A 39 24.40 -1.09 -10.24
CA GLN A 39 25.02 0.06 -9.57
C GLN A 39 25.22 1.23 -10.53
N ASP A 40 25.71 0.97 -11.75
CA ASP A 40 25.90 1.97 -12.78
C ASP A 40 24.55 2.59 -13.20
N LYS A 41 23.50 1.77 -13.32
CA LYS A 41 22.15 2.27 -13.63
C LYS A 41 21.61 3.17 -12.54
N VAL A 42 21.80 2.81 -11.28
CA VAL A 42 21.39 3.65 -10.14
C VAL A 42 22.14 4.98 -10.15
N ARG A 43 23.46 4.99 -10.41
CA ARG A 43 24.23 6.24 -10.57
C ARG A 43 23.70 7.11 -11.69
N GLN A 44 23.36 6.52 -12.84
CA GLN A 44 22.79 7.26 -13.97
C GLN A 44 21.43 7.89 -13.63
N LEU A 45 20.58 7.17 -12.90
CA LEU A 45 19.24 7.63 -12.53
C LEU A 45 19.23 8.69 -11.42
N THR A 46 20.13 8.58 -10.46
CA THR A 46 20.15 9.41 -9.25
C THR A 46 21.20 10.51 -9.27
N GLY A 47 22.23 10.37 -10.13
CA GLY A 47 23.38 11.26 -10.12
C GLY A 47 24.27 11.12 -8.88
N LYS A 48 24.00 10.13 -8.02
CA LYS A 48 24.68 9.94 -6.74
C LYS A 48 25.38 8.58 -6.66
N GLU A 49 26.51 8.55 -5.96
CA GLU A 49 27.19 7.29 -5.66
C GLU A 49 26.40 6.54 -4.57
N PRO A 50 26.00 5.28 -4.83
CA PRO A 50 25.33 4.48 -3.81
C PRO A 50 26.24 4.24 -2.60
N SER A 51 25.65 4.34 -1.41
CA SER A 51 26.37 4.08 -0.15
C SER A 51 26.75 2.62 -0.05
N LYS A 52 28.01 2.36 0.30
CA LYS A 52 28.58 1.03 0.57
C LYS A 52 28.73 0.72 2.06
N SER A 53 28.14 1.54 2.93
CA SER A 53 28.29 1.42 4.38
C SER A 53 27.57 0.23 5.00
N LEU A 54 26.62 -0.36 4.27
CA LEU A 54 25.84 -1.50 4.72
C LEU A 54 26.08 -2.70 3.81
N ASN A 55 26.09 -3.90 4.40
CA ASN A 55 26.08 -5.14 3.65
C ASN A 55 24.69 -5.35 3.04
N PRO A 56 24.56 -5.36 1.70
CA PRO A 56 23.26 -5.50 1.04
C PRO A 56 22.48 -6.77 1.40
N ASP A 57 23.19 -7.84 1.76
CA ASP A 57 22.59 -9.14 2.09
C ASP A 57 22.04 -9.17 3.52
N GLU A 58 22.56 -8.36 4.42
CA GLU A 58 22.23 -8.35 5.85
C GLU A 58 21.28 -7.22 6.25
N CYS A 59 21.11 -6.19 5.41
CA CYS A 59 20.32 -5.00 5.73
C CYS A 59 18.92 -5.32 6.26
N VAL A 60 18.21 -6.27 5.63
CA VAL A 60 16.86 -6.64 6.02
C VAL A 60 16.83 -7.31 7.39
N ALA A 61 17.78 -8.23 7.65
CA ALA A 61 17.89 -8.92 8.94
C ALA A 61 18.24 -7.96 10.08
N ILE A 62 19.16 -7.02 9.83
CA ILE A 62 19.56 -5.98 10.79
C ILE A 62 18.37 -5.07 11.09
N GLY A 63 17.65 -4.60 10.05
CA GLY A 63 16.46 -3.78 10.22
C GLY A 63 15.35 -4.48 10.98
N ALA A 64 15.11 -5.75 10.69
CA ALA A 64 14.12 -6.57 11.40
C ALA A 64 14.50 -6.77 12.87
N SER A 65 15.79 -6.98 13.19
CA SER A 65 16.23 -7.11 14.59
C SER A 65 16.08 -5.82 15.38
N ILE A 66 16.38 -4.66 14.77
CA ILE A 66 16.17 -3.34 15.40
C ILE A 66 14.67 -3.12 15.69
N GLN A 67 13.82 -3.39 14.71
CA GLN A 67 12.37 -3.26 14.89
C GLN A 67 11.82 -4.23 15.93
N GLY A 68 12.32 -5.47 15.96
CA GLY A 68 11.98 -6.47 16.98
C GLY A 68 12.39 -6.03 18.37
N GLY A 69 13.59 -5.48 18.52
CA GLY A 69 14.09 -4.91 19.78
C GLY A 69 13.18 -3.78 20.28
N LYS A 70 12.78 -2.87 19.37
CA LYS A 70 11.83 -1.79 19.71
C LYS A 70 10.48 -2.32 20.21
N LEU A 71 9.91 -3.30 19.52
CA LEU A 71 8.64 -3.93 19.93
C LEU A 71 8.77 -4.66 21.29
N ALA A 72 9.95 -5.18 21.60
CA ALA A 72 10.25 -5.79 22.89
C ALA A 72 10.55 -4.77 24.01
N GLY A 73 10.61 -3.48 23.71
CA GLY A 73 10.91 -2.42 24.67
C GLY A 73 12.39 -2.26 24.98
N ASP A 74 13.30 -2.72 24.08
CA ASP A 74 14.73 -2.57 24.25
C ASP A 74 15.16 -1.11 24.01
N ALA A 75 15.69 -0.47 25.05
CA ALA A 75 16.16 0.91 24.98
C ALA A 75 17.33 1.10 23.99
N ALA A 76 18.10 0.04 23.71
CA ALA A 76 19.19 0.09 22.73
C ALA A 76 18.70 0.21 21.28
N ALA A 77 17.45 -0.15 21.00
CA ALA A 77 16.83 -0.02 19.67
C ALA A 77 16.54 1.44 19.27
N GLY A 78 16.66 2.40 20.20
CA GLY A 78 16.47 3.83 19.96
C GLY A 78 15.03 4.24 19.65
N ASP A 79 14.81 5.55 19.48
CA ASP A 79 13.52 6.16 19.13
C ASP A 79 13.30 6.22 17.61
N ILE A 80 13.32 5.06 16.96
CA ILE A 80 13.02 5.00 15.53
C ILE A 80 11.50 4.95 15.34
N LEU A 81 10.93 5.96 14.69
CA LEU A 81 9.55 5.95 14.23
C LEU A 81 9.49 5.31 12.84
N LEU A 82 8.87 4.14 12.76
CA LEU A 82 8.54 3.51 11.49
C LEU A 82 7.06 3.73 11.21
N LEU A 83 6.75 4.46 10.15
CA LEU A 83 5.40 4.61 9.61
C LEU A 83 5.33 3.83 8.31
N ASP A 84 4.39 2.90 8.24
CA ASP A 84 4.13 2.13 7.04
C ASP A 84 2.95 2.72 6.26
N VAL A 85 2.79 2.33 5.01
CA VAL A 85 1.73 2.80 4.14
C VAL A 85 1.06 1.65 3.39
N THR A 86 -0.16 1.88 2.94
CA THR A 86 -0.85 0.94 2.05
C THR A 86 -0.17 0.96 0.68
N PRO A 87 0.34 -0.16 0.14
CA PRO A 87 1.03 -0.16 -1.15
C PRO A 87 0.07 0.02 -2.33
N LEU A 88 -1.18 -0.40 -2.17
CA LEU A 88 -2.26 -0.32 -3.17
C LEU A 88 -3.55 0.13 -2.50
N SER A 89 -4.43 0.80 -3.26
CA SER A 89 -5.73 1.24 -2.80
C SER A 89 -6.62 0.07 -2.42
N LEU A 90 -7.40 0.24 -1.35
CA LEU A 90 -8.46 -0.67 -0.93
C LEU A 90 -9.80 -0.13 -1.41
N SER A 91 -10.57 -0.96 -2.06
CA SER A 91 -11.84 -0.62 -2.68
C SER A 91 -12.89 -1.66 -2.37
N ILE A 92 -14.14 -1.28 -2.48
CA ILE A 92 -15.27 -2.20 -2.50
C ILE A 92 -15.91 -2.23 -3.89
N GLU A 93 -16.50 -3.37 -4.24
CA GLU A 93 -17.31 -3.46 -5.45
C GLU A 93 -18.65 -2.76 -5.24
N THR A 94 -18.97 -1.85 -6.16
CA THR A 94 -20.25 -1.14 -6.20
C THR A 94 -21.02 -1.47 -7.48
N MET A 95 -22.20 -0.85 -7.65
CA MET A 95 -23.07 -1.07 -8.80
C MET A 95 -22.29 -0.95 -10.12
N GLY A 96 -22.51 -1.90 -11.03
CA GLY A 96 -21.79 -1.98 -12.30
C GLY A 96 -20.41 -2.64 -12.21
N GLY A 97 -20.04 -3.23 -11.06
CA GLY A 97 -18.76 -3.88 -10.86
C GLY A 97 -17.57 -2.91 -10.69
N VAL A 98 -17.85 -1.65 -10.40
CA VAL A 98 -16.84 -0.60 -10.22
C VAL A 98 -16.15 -0.77 -8.87
N ALA A 99 -14.83 -0.61 -8.84
CA ALA A 99 -14.04 -0.57 -7.61
C ALA A 99 -14.07 0.86 -7.01
N THR A 100 -14.94 1.08 -6.03
CA THR A 100 -15.01 2.35 -5.31
C THR A 100 -13.97 2.39 -4.22
N ARG A 101 -13.01 3.31 -4.32
CA ARG A 101 -11.88 3.42 -3.40
C ARG A 101 -12.32 3.98 -2.06
N LEU A 102 -11.92 3.29 -0.99
CA LEU A 102 -12.11 3.73 0.39
C LEU A 102 -10.81 4.23 1.03
N ILE A 103 -9.73 3.48 0.85
CA ILE A 103 -8.40 3.87 1.33
C ILE A 103 -7.47 3.94 0.12
N GLU A 104 -6.96 5.12 -0.13
CA GLU A 104 -6.02 5.35 -1.24
C GLU A 104 -4.65 4.72 -0.96
N ARG A 105 -3.93 4.32 -2.02
CA ARG A 105 -2.54 3.90 -1.90
C ARG A 105 -1.70 5.00 -1.24
N ASN A 106 -0.62 4.62 -0.60
CA ASN A 106 0.28 5.49 0.16
C ASN A 106 -0.38 6.17 1.38
N THR A 107 -1.55 5.72 1.82
CA THR A 107 -2.13 6.14 3.10
C THR A 107 -1.35 5.51 4.24
N THR A 108 -0.90 6.33 5.19
CA THR A 108 -0.21 5.85 6.39
C THR A 108 -1.12 4.97 7.23
N ILE A 109 -0.60 3.84 7.69
CA ILE A 109 -1.31 2.91 8.57
C ILE A 109 -0.89 3.08 10.05
N PRO A 110 -1.80 2.86 11.01
CA PRO A 110 -3.16 2.34 10.85
C PRO A 110 -4.11 3.38 10.25
N ALA A 111 -4.99 2.95 9.35
CA ALA A 111 -5.97 3.82 8.72
C ALA A 111 -7.39 3.24 8.84
N LYS A 112 -8.37 4.10 9.07
CA LYS A 112 -9.78 3.77 9.15
C LYS A 112 -10.58 4.68 8.24
N LYS A 113 -11.44 4.10 7.42
CA LYS A 113 -12.39 4.83 6.59
C LYS A 113 -13.78 4.23 6.76
N SER A 114 -14.79 5.08 6.78
CA SER A 114 -16.20 4.68 6.78
C SER A 114 -16.92 5.45 5.70
N GLU A 115 -17.74 4.76 4.93
CA GLU A 115 -18.55 5.36 3.87
C GLU A 115 -20.00 4.84 3.98
N VAL A 116 -20.93 5.66 3.57
CA VAL A 116 -22.36 5.32 3.56
C VAL A 116 -22.76 4.93 2.15
N PHE A 117 -23.38 3.77 2.05
CA PHE A 117 -23.93 3.25 0.79
C PHE A 117 -25.42 2.99 0.93
N SER A 118 -26.13 2.94 -0.17
CA SER A 118 -27.51 2.49 -0.24
C SER A 118 -27.60 1.09 -0.85
N THR A 119 -28.71 0.42 -0.62
CA THR A 119 -29.02 -0.84 -1.32
C THR A 119 -29.22 -0.59 -2.82
N ALA A 120 -29.03 -1.62 -3.64
CA ALA A 120 -29.20 -1.53 -5.09
C ALA A 120 -30.66 -1.69 -5.53
N ALA A 121 -31.52 -2.27 -4.67
CA ALA A 121 -32.94 -2.51 -4.93
C ALA A 121 -33.78 -2.25 -3.69
N ASP A 122 -35.07 -1.96 -3.90
CA ASP A 122 -36.04 -1.83 -2.81
C ASP A 122 -36.20 -3.15 -2.05
N ASN A 123 -36.38 -3.05 -0.75
CA ASN A 123 -36.56 -4.20 0.17
C ASN A 123 -35.44 -5.23 0.13
N GLN A 124 -34.24 -4.82 -0.21
CA GLN A 124 -33.06 -5.70 -0.20
C GLN A 124 -32.66 -6.02 1.24
N SER A 125 -32.75 -7.30 1.63
CA SER A 125 -32.50 -7.76 3.00
C SER A 125 -31.06 -8.11 3.31
N ALA A 126 -30.21 -8.22 2.27
CA ALA A 126 -28.79 -8.54 2.40
C ALA A 126 -27.95 -7.89 1.30
N VAL A 127 -26.68 -7.65 1.59
CA VAL A 127 -25.69 -7.12 0.65
C VAL A 127 -24.41 -7.95 0.77
N ASP A 128 -23.89 -8.41 -0.36
CA ASP A 128 -22.57 -9.03 -0.44
C ASP A 128 -21.53 -7.94 -0.72
N ILE A 129 -20.58 -7.79 0.17
CA ILE A 129 -19.54 -6.75 0.14
C ILE A 129 -18.23 -7.41 -0.27
N ARG A 130 -17.76 -7.10 -1.47
CA ARG A 130 -16.49 -7.61 -1.99
C ARG A 130 -15.40 -6.54 -1.83
N VAL A 131 -14.39 -6.86 -1.03
CA VAL A 131 -13.23 -5.99 -0.79
C VAL A 131 -12.11 -6.39 -1.72
N VAL A 132 -11.61 -5.43 -2.48
CA VAL A 132 -10.56 -5.63 -3.47
C VAL A 132 -9.39 -4.67 -3.25
N GLN A 133 -8.20 -5.07 -3.70
CA GLN A 133 -6.98 -4.27 -3.63
C GLN A 133 -6.41 -4.08 -5.02
N GLY A 134 -6.12 -2.83 -5.39
CA GLY A 134 -5.50 -2.48 -6.67
C GLY A 134 -5.98 -1.14 -7.21
N GLU A 135 -5.45 -0.78 -8.36
CA GLU A 135 -5.67 0.53 -9.00
C GLU A 135 -6.58 0.45 -10.23
N ARG A 136 -7.11 -0.73 -10.54
CA ARG A 136 -7.98 -0.91 -11.71
C ARG A 136 -9.39 -0.42 -11.43
N GLN A 137 -10.06 0.08 -12.47
CA GLN A 137 -11.41 0.65 -12.37
C GLN A 137 -12.47 -0.38 -11.97
N PHE A 138 -12.37 -1.62 -12.46
CA PHE A 138 -13.34 -2.68 -12.16
C PHE A 138 -12.82 -3.61 -11.07
N ALA A 139 -13.72 -4.02 -10.17
CA ALA A 139 -13.39 -4.91 -9.05
C ALA A 139 -12.79 -6.25 -9.52
N ARG A 140 -13.32 -6.81 -10.60
CA ARG A 140 -12.84 -8.08 -11.21
C ARG A 140 -11.37 -8.04 -11.66
N ASP A 141 -10.85 -6.86 -11.97
CA ASP A 141 -9.49 -6.67 -12.46
C ASP A 141 -8.48 -6.39 -11.33
N ASN A 142 -8.98 -6.31 -10.09
CA ASN A 142 -8.20 -6.12 -8.88
C ASN A 142 -8.11 -7.43 -8.08
N LYS A 143 -7.22 -7.46 -7.10
CA LYS A 143 -7.07 -8.63 -6.21
C LYS A 143 -8.20 -8.66 -5.20
N LEU A 144 -9.02 -9.70 -5.21
CA LEU A 144 -10.01 -9.96 -4.17
C LEU A 144 -9.29 -10.27 -2.84
N LEU A 145 -9.63 -9.54 -1.79
CA LEU A 145 -9.13 -9.76 -0.43
C LEU A 145 -10.12 -10.56 0.40
N GLY A 146 -11.42 -10.31 0.22
CA GLY A 146 -12.47 -11.01 0.95
C GLY A 146 -13.85 -10.63 0.46
N GLU A 147 -14.81 -11.46 0.85
CA GLU A 147 -16.23 -11.26 0.58
C GLU A 147 -16.99 -11.41 1.91
N PHE A 148 -17.83 -10.45 2.19
CA PHE A 148 -18.59 -10.37 3.44
C PHE A 148 -20.05 -10.21 3.11
N ARG A 149 -20.92 -10.92 3.80
CA ARG A 149 -22.35 -10.78 3.69
C ARG A 149 -22.89 -10.00 4.88
N LEU A 150 -23.60 -8.92 4.59
CA LEU A 150 -24.35 -8.13 5.57
C LEU A 150 -25.83 -8.50 5.43
N ASP A 151 -26.35 -9.19 6.43
CA ASP A 151 -27.74 -9.65 6.52
C ASP A 151 -28.56 -8.78 7.48
N GLY A 152 -29.88 -9.01 7.49
CA GLY A 152 -30.78 -8.38 8.44
C GLY A 152 -31.06 -6.90 8.17
N ILE A 153 -30.89 -6.46 6.94
CA ILE A 153 -31.26 -5.10 6.52
C ILE A 153 -32.79 -5.00 6.54
N ALA A 154 -33.31 -4.01 7.26
CA ALA A 154 -34.75 -3.78 7.32
C ALA A 154 -35.32 -3.44 5.93
N PRO A 155 -36.45 -4.04 5.52
CA PRO A 155 -37.05 -3.73 4.24
C PRO A 155 -37.42 -2.23 4.13
N ALA A 156 -36.89 -1.57 3.12
CA ALA A 156 -37.16 -0.16 2.84
C ALA A 156 -36.86 0.14 1.37
N PRO A 157 -37.46 1.23 0.79
CA PRO A 157 -37.03 1.73 -0.50
C PRO A 157 -35.53 2.15 -0.48
N VAL A 158 -34.85 2.03 -1.62
CA VAL A 158 -33.43 2.40 -1.78
C VAL A 158 -33.11 3.79 -1.23
N SER A 159 -33.98 4.77 -1.45
CA SER A 159 -33.83 6.15 -0.99
C SER A 159 -33.81 6.32 0.53
N TYR A 160 -34.23 5.32 1.30
CA TYR A 160 -34.28 5.35 2.76
C TYR A 160 -33.29 4.38 3.42
N THR A 161 -32.57 3.58 2.64
CA THR A 161 -31.62 2.60 3.15
C THR A 161 -30.22 3.18 3.12
N HIS A 162 -29.60 3.33 4.29
CA HIS A 162 -28.22 3.79 4.44
C HIS A 162 -27.41 2.75 5.20
N LEU A 163 -26.34 2.24 4.57
CA LEU A 163 -25.41 1.25 5.12
C LEU A 163 -24.06 1.91 5.34
N THR A 164 -23.58 1.92 6.57
CA THR A 164 -22.23 2.41 6.90
C THR A 164 -21.26 1.25 6.93
N LEU A 165 -20.29 1.26 6.04
CA LEU A 165 -19.25 0.23 5.97
C LEU A 165 -17.94 0.80 6.51
N PRO A 166 -17.48 0.38 7.72
CA PRO A 166 -16.17 0.73 8.23
C PRO A 166 -15.10 -0.15 7.58
N THR A 167 -14.01 0.44 7.19
CA THR A 167 -12.83 -0.26 6.66
C THR A 167 -11.62 0.12 7.47
N ASN A 168 -10.98 -0.85 8.10
CA ASN A 168 -9.75 -0.67 8.89
C ASN A 168 -8.58 -1.37 8.21
N ARG A 169 -7.40 -0.77 8.31
CA ARG A 169 -6.14 -1.42 8.03
C ARG A 169 -5.15 -1.12 9.17
N GLU A 170 -4.68 -2.19 9.78
CA GLU A 170 -3.65 -2.18 10.83
C GLU A 170 -2.31 -2.65 10.26
#